data_31fa8f23ea7ddca9703241b90263a0da
#
_entry.id   31fa8f23ea7ddca9703241b90263a0da
#
_cell.length_a   1.000
_cell.length_b   1.000
_cell.length_c   1.000
_cell.angle_alpha   90.00
_cell.angle_beta   90.00
_cell.angle_gamma   90.00
#
_symmetry.space_group_name_H-M   'P 1'
#
loop_
_entity.id
_entity.type
_entity.pdbx_description
1 polymer ?
#
loop_
_entity_poly.entity_id
_entity_poly.type
_entity_poly.pdbx_seq_one_letter_code
_entity_poly.pdbx_strand_id
1 'polypeptide(L)'
;MTKRRLRCIINKQKTLTEGDDGMASSSILLYKIKFEQEYHIDEIINRIENDILDETRIVVKDYTETSLFGIYIYAEIYKSQEYNFQINNFEVITRKKYVVTEFHIDMKNNYMDIWGTAKNAQKIITSISLAFDNHIVIEALEMKFTRMIEYLSKEEGIYVGKVTARQVVLNDGLLADCTLDLSREEMPFETIDKYKKNIQKISFRWKRTESIIRMVIHMSGTVTIYKARRMIKDNELECIYKMLLYAGGN
;
A
#
# COMPACT_ATOMS: atom_id res chain seq x y z
N MET A 1 -32.88 -14.95 4.61
CA MET A 1 -31.92 -14.80 3.50
C MET A 1 -30.54 -15.20 3.97
N THR A 2 -30.00 -16.28 3.44
CA THR A 2 -28.91 -17.06 4.02
C THR A 2 -27.56 -16.50 3.56
N LYS A 3 -26.76 -15.97 4.48
CA LYS A 3 -25.37 -15.55 4.22
C LYS A 3 -24.53 -16.77 3.86
N ARG A 4 -24.22 -16.97 2.59
CA ARG A 4 -23.19 -17.92 2.15
C ARG A 4 -21.82 -17.26 2.35
N ARG A 5 -21.10 -17.67 3.38
CA ARG A 5 -19.65 -17.47 3.52
C ARG A 5 -18.95 -18.38 2.53
N LEU A 6 -18.50 -17.86 1.41
CA LEU A 6 -17.54 -18.52 0.53
C LEU A 6 -16.14 -18.34 1.13
N ARG A 7 -15.60 -19.40 1.73
CA ARG A 7 -14.17 -19.51 2.03
C ARG A 7 -13.42 -19.69 0.70
N CYS A 8 -12.74 -18.67 0.26
CA CYS A 8 -11.85 -18.77 -0.89
C CYS A 8 -10.56 -19.49 -0.47
N ILE A 9 -10.39 -20.72 -0.95
CA ILE A 9 -9.14 -21.49 -0.83
C ILE A 9 -8.21 -20.97 -1.93
N ILE A 10 -7.29 -20.09 -1.57
CA ILE A 10 -6.21 -19.68 -2.46
C ILE A 10 -5.15 -20.76 -2.46
N ASN A 11 -5.06 -21.50 -3.57
CA ASN A 11 -4.00 -22.46 -3.82
C ASN A 11 -2.63 -21.75 -3.78
N LYS A 12 -1.75 -22.30 -2.94
CA LYS A 12 -0.37 -21.91 -2.76
C LYS A 12 0.41 -22.03 -4.08
N GLN A 13 0.68 -20.92 -4.75
CA GLN A 13 1.85 -20.83 -5.60
C GLN A 13 2.99 -20.18 -4.81
N LYS A 14 3.94 -21.03 -4.39
CA LYS A 14 5.23 -20.63 -3.86
C LYS A 14 6.01 -19.88 -4.94
N THR A 15 6.16 -18.58 -4.81
CA THR A 15 7.33 -17.89 -5.34
C THR A 15 8.37 -17.89 -4.25
N LEU A 16 9.17 -18.95 -4.23
CA LEU A 16 10.40 -19.03 -3.44
C LEU A 16 11.48 -18.21 -4.15
N THR A 17 11.83 -17.08 -3.58
CA THR A 17 13.20 -16.62 -3.56
C THR A 17 13.69 -16.88 -2.13
N GLU A 18 14.23 -18.07 -1.92
CA GLU A 18 15.03 -18.38 -0.74
C GLU A 18 16.38 -17.69 -0.91
N GLY A 19 16.72 -16.84 0.05
CA GLY A 19 18.06 -16.31 0.20
C GLY A 19 18.05 -14.87 0.69
N ASP A 20 17.54 -14.64 1.85
CA ASP A 20 17.94 -13.69 2.88
C ASP A 20 16.92 -13.79 4.03
N ASP A 21 17.36 -13.72 5.29
CA ASP A 21 16.46 -13.61 6.46
C ASP A 21 15.70 -12.28 6.48
N GLY A 22 15.31 -11.79 5.32
CA GLY A 22 14.50 -10.61 5.11
C GLY A 22 13.08 -10.84 5.60
N MET A 23 12.68 -10.16 6.65
CA MET A 23 11.28 -10.13 7.07
C MET A 23 10.40 -9.78 5.88
N ALA A 24 9.49 -10.69 5.50
CA ALA A 24 8.52 -10.42 4.45
C ALA A 24 7.81 -9.10 4.73
N SER A 25 7.74 -8.23 3.75
CA SER A 25 7.06 -6.94 3.87
C SER A 25 5.97 -6.80 2.83
N SER A 26 4.98 -5.99 3.15
CA SER A 26 3.90 -5.59 2.24
C SER A 26 3.83 -4.08 2.18
N SER A 27 3.52 -3.54 1.02
CA SER A 27 3.33 -2.09 0.84
C SER A 27 1.90 -1.80 0.43
N ILE A 28 1.32 -0.76 1.05
CA ILE A 28 0.04 -0.17 0.69
C ILE A 28 0.31 1.21 0.14
N LEU A 29 -0.31 1.55 -0.99
CA LEU A 29 -0.35 2.89 -1.54
C LEU A 29 -1.80 3.38 -1.46
N LEU A 30 -1.98 4.58 -0.90
CA LEU A 30 -3.29 5.17 -0.70
C LEU A 30 -3.54 6.30 -1.69
N TYR A 31 -4.75 6.34 -2.20
CA TYR A 31 -5.22 7.33 -3.16
C TYR A 31 -6.58 7.87 -2.73
N LYS A 32 -6.82 9.15 -3.02
CA LYS A 32 -8.17 9.70 -3.07
C LYS A 32 -8.79 9.30 -4.40
N ILE A 33 -10.06 8.92 -4.37
CA ILE A 33 -10.82 8.61 -5.57
C ILE A 33 -12.09 9.42 -5.58
N LYS A 34 -12.41 10.05 -6.71
CA LYS A 34 -13.61 10.83 -6.88
C LYS A 34 -14.20 10.56 -8.26
N PHE A 35 -15.42 10.09 -8.29
CA PHE A 35 -16.20 9.96 -9.51
C PHE A 35 -16.85 11.29 -9.85
N GLU A 36 -16.86 11.69 -11.12
CA GLU A 36 -17.50 12.94 -11.57
C GLU A 36 -19.03 12.88 -11.48
N GLN A 37 -19.59 11.67 -11.49
CA GLN A 37 -21.01 11.42 -11.32
C GLN A 37 -21.22 10.22 -10.37
N GLU A 38 -22.45 10.07 -9.88
CA GLU A 38 -22.80 8.92 -9.07
C GLU A 38 -22.96 7.68 -9.94
N TYR A 39 -22.30 6.58 -9.54
CA TYR A 39 -22.41 5.27 -10.16
C TYR A 39 -22.93 4.26 -9.14
N HIS A 40 -23.80 3.37 -9.60
CA HIS A 40 -24.13 2.18 -8.84
C HIS A 40 -22.95 1.20 -8.83
N ILE A 41 -22.80 0.45 -7.75
CA ILE A 41 -21.68 -0.50 -7.60
C ILE A 41 -21.62 -1.50 -8.74
N ASP A 42 -22.76 -2.02 -9.21
CA ASP A 42 -22.81 -2.95 -10.33
C ASP A 42 -22.32 -2.32 -11.65
N GLU A 43 -22.57 -1.03 -11.85
CA GLU A 43 -22.05 -0.31 -13.00
C GLU A 43 -20.55 -0.15 -12.94
N ILE A 44 -20.02 0.18 -11.75
CA ILE A 44 -18.58 0.28 -11.51
C ILE A 44 -17.92 -1.07 -11.84
N ILE A 45 -18.45 -2.15 -11.29
CA ILE A 45 -17.94 -3.51 -11.53
C ILE A 45 -17.95 -3.84 -13.02
N ASN A 46 -19.06 -3.63 -13.69
CA ASN A 46 -19.18 -3.91 -15.11
C ASN A 46 -18.17 -3.12 -15.95
N ARG A 47 -17.94 -1.84 -15.66
CA ARG A 47 -16.96 -1.02 -16.38
C ARG A 47 -15.54 -1.54 -16.19
N ILE A 48 -15.11 -1.77 -14.94
CA ILE A 48 -13.73 -2.19 -14.66
C ILE A 48 -13.40 -3.62 -15.07
N GLU A 49 -14.39 -4.54 -15.11
CA GLU A 49 -14.17 -5.92 -15.55
C GLU A 49 -14.22 -6.09 -17.08
N ASN A 50 -14.94 -5.23 -17.78
CA ASN A 50 -15.07 -5.27 -19.24
C ASN A 50 -13.97 -4.50 -19.97
N ASP A 51 -13.21 -3.63 -19.29
CA ASP A 51 -12.07 -2.94 -19.86
C ASP A 51 -10.86 -3.89 -19.92
N ILE A 52 -10.81 -4.68 -20.99
CA ILE A 52 -9.72 -5.63 -21.25
C ILE A 52 -8.69 -4.94 -22.13
N LEU A 53 -7.66 -4.39 -21.51
CA LEU A 53 -6.44 -3.98 -22.19
C LEU A 53 -5.51 -5.19 -22.34
N ASP A 54 -4.81 -5.28 -23.46
CA ASP A 54 -3.89 -6.37 -23.83
C ASP A 54 -3.19 -7.05 -22.65
N GLU A 55 -3.53 -8.34 -22.41
CA GLU A 55 -2.93 -9.19 -21.39
C GLU A 55 -3.08 -8.67 -19.94
N THR A 56 -4.02 -7.76 -19.72
CA THR A 56 -4.37 -7.27 -18.39
C THR A 56 -5.83 -7.60 -18.07
N ARG A 57 -6.14 -7.78 -16.79
CA ARG A 57 -7.50 -8.03 -16.35
C ARG A 57 -7.71 -7.55 -14.92
N ILE A 58 -8.84 -6.87 -14.70
CA ILE A 58 -9.38 -6.65 -13.36
C ILE A 58 -10.43 -7.72 -13.09
N VAL A 59 -10.41 -8.26 -11.88
CA VAL A 59 -11.42 -9.22 -11.40
C VAL A 59 -11.87 -8.75 -10.02
N VAL A 60 -13.14 -8.43 -9.89
CA VAL A 60 -13.76 -8.11 -8.59
C VAL A 60 -13.97 -9.41 -7.82
N LYS A 61 -13.50 -9.44 -6.59
CA LYS A 61 -13.55 -10.62 -5.70
C LYS A 61 -14.67 -10.56 -4.68
N ASP A 62 -14.95 -9.35 -4.20
CA ASP A 62 -15.98 -9.11 -3.21
C ASP A 62 -16.44 -7.65 -3.29
N TYR A 63 -17.68 -7.37 -2.94
CA TYR A 63 -18.20 -6.01 -2.93
C TYR A 63 -19.38 -5.84 -2.00
N THR A 64 -19.64 -4.60 -1.63
CA THR A 64 -20.82 -4.12 -0.90
C THR A 64 -21.45 -2.99 -1.71
N GLU A 65 -22.51 -2.35 -1.20
CA GLU A 65 -23.09 -1.17 -1.84
C GLU A 65 -22.13 0.02 -1.98
N THR A 66 -21.10 0.09 -1.11
CA THR A 66 -20.19 1.24 -1.04
C THR A 66 -18.72 0.90 -1.14
N SER A 67 -18.38 -0.36 -1.34
CA SER A 67 -16.97 -0.76 -1.46
C SER A 67 -16.82 -1.98 -2.36
N LEU A 68 -15.65 -2.08 -2.98
CA LEU A 68 -15.26 -3.26 -3.74
C LEU A 68 -13.81 -3.65 -3.45
N PHE A 69 -13.56 -4.95 -3.46
CA PHE A 69 -12.23 -5.55 -3.41
C PHE A 69 -11.96 -6.29 -4.70
N GLY A 70 -10.84 -5.99 -5.34
CA GLY A 70 -10.46 -6.57 -6.61
C GLY A 70 -9.00 -6.96 -6.71
N ILE A 71 -8.69 -7.69 -7.75
CA ILE A 71 -7.33 -7.98 -8.17
C ILE A 71 -7.10 -7.50 -9.59
N TYR A 72 -5.93 -6.95 -9.83
CA TYR A 72 -5.41 -6.62 -11.14
C TYR A 72 -4.37 -7.65 -11.55
N ILE A 73 -4.54 -8.24 -12.71
CA ILE A 73 -3.65 -9.27 -13.26
C ILE A 73 -3.03 -8.73 -14.53
N TYR A 74 -1.71 -8.81 -14.65
CA TYR A 74 -1.02 -8.45 -15.88
C TYR A 74 0.16 -9.37 -16.15
N ALA A 75 0.52 -9.47 -17.44
CA ALA A 75 1.71 -10.21 -17.85
C ALA A 75 2.95 -9.36 -17.77
N GLU A 76 4.00 -9.87 -17.15
CA GLU A 76 5.34 -9.30 -17.15
C GLU A 76 6.29 -10.21 -17.94
N ILE A 77 6.92 -9.64 -18.96
CA ILE A 77 7.91 -10.34 -19.78
C ILE A 77 9.29 -10.05 -19.18
N TYR A 78 10.01 -11.10 -18.88
CA TYR A 78 11.40 -10.98 -18.43
C TYR A 78 12.34 -11.89 -19.22
N LYS A 79 13.60 -11.48 -19.32
CA LYS A 79 14.65 -12.24 -19.97
C LYS A 79 15.54 -12.85 -18.90
N SER A 80 15.79 -14.15 -18.98
CA SER A 80 16.76 -14.87 -18.16
C SER A 80 17.87 -15.41 -19.07
N GLN A 81 19.12 -15.42 -18.57
CA GLN A 81 20.19 -16.17 -19.21
C GLN A 81 20.23 -17.56 -18.60
N GLU A 82 20.11 -18.57 -19.45
CA GLU A 82 20.15 -19.97 -19.06
C GLU A 82 21.22 -20.69 -19.86
N TYR A 83 21.97 -21.59 -19.17
CA TYR A 83 23.00 -22.38 -19.84
C TYR A 83 22.33 -23.51 -20.62
N ASN A 84 22.56 -23.53 -21.93
CA ASN A 84 22.08 -24.59 -22.79
C ASN A 84 23.20 -25.61 -23.01
N PHE A 85 23.03 -26.81 -22.44
CA PHE A 85 24.01 -27.89 -22.53
C PHE A 85 24.15 -28.45 -23.95
N GLN A 86 23.19 -28.29 -24.84
CA GLN A 86 23.27 -28.80 -26.21
C GLN A 86 24.20 -27.96 -27.06
N ILE A 87 24.21 -26.65 -26.89
CA ILE A 87 25.05 -25.70 -27.62
C ILE A 87 26.29 -25.30 -26.80
N ASN A 88 26.42 -25.78 -25.57
CA ASN A 88 27.48 -25.49 -24.61
C ASN A 88 27.70 -23.96 -24.43
N ASN A 89 26.61 -23.20 -24.34
CA ASN A 89 26.65 -21.75 -24.24
C ASN A 89 25.39 -21.22 -23.48
N PHE A 90 25.46 -19.95 -23.06
CA PHE A 90 24.32 -19.25 -22.51
C PHE A 90 23.40 -18.75 -23.62
N GLU A 91 22.10 -18.97 -23.45
CA GLU A 91 21.08 -18.38 -24.29
C GLU A 91 20.13 -17.48 -23.49
N VAL A 92 19.57 -16.49 -24.16
CA VAL A 92 18.58 -15.58 -23.57
C VAL A 92 17.20 -16.13 -23.81
N ILE A 93 16.55 -16.59 -22.74
CA ILE A 93 15.18 -17.10 -22.80
C ILE A 93 14.22 -16.01 -22.34
N THR A 94 13.20 -15.76 -23.17
CA THR A 94 12.11 -14.85 -22.81
C THR A 94 11.01 -15.64 -22.12
N ARG A 95 10.67 -15.24 -20.91
CA ARG A 95 9.61 -15.87 -20.12
C ARG A 95 8.51 -14.87 -19.77
N LYS A 96 7.31 -15.37 -19.60
CA LYS A 96 6.14 -14.60 -19.20
C LYS A 96 5.72 -15.01 -17.78
N LYS A 97 5.48 -14.02 -16.93
CA LYS A 97 4.99 -14.20 -15.57
C LYS A 97 3.75 -13.35 -15.38
N TYR A 98 2.70 -13.93 -14.78
CA TYR A 98 1.54 -13.14 -14.35
C TYR A 98 1.77 -12.57 -12.96
N VAL A 99 1.59 -11.26 -12.86
CA VAL A 99 1.65 -10.53 -11.60
C VAL A 99 0.22 -10.20 -11.17
N VAL A 100 -0.06 -10.46 -9.90
CA VAL A 100 -1.37 -10.18 -9.29
C VAL A 100 -1.18 -9.10 -8.24
N THR A 101 -1.99 -8.07 -8.29
CA THR A 101 -1.97 -6.95 -7.34
C THR A 101 -3.38 -6.75 -6.79
N GLU A 102 -3.51 -6.76 -5.47
CA GLU A 102 -4.78 -6.51 -4.78
C GLU A 102 -5.04 -5.00 -4.70
N PHE A 103 -6.30 -4.61 -4.81
CA PHE A 103 -6.76 -3.26 -4.55
C PHE A 103 -8.15 -3.25 -3.92
N HIS A 104 -8.47 -2.17 -3.24
CA HIS A 104 -9.77 -1.94 -2.64
C HIS A 104 -10.20 -0.51 -2.91
N ILE A 105 -11.48 -0.30 -3.21
CA ILE A 105 -12.10 1.01 -3.38
C ILE A 105 -13.20 1.14 -2.32
N ASP A 106 -13.14 2.20 -1.52
CA ASP A 106 -14.18 2.60 -0.57
C ASP A 106 -14.80 3.91 -1.06
N MET A 107 -15.97 3.81 -1.67
CA MET A 107 -16.71 4.95 -2.21
C MET A 107 -17.29 5.83 -1.10
N LYS A 108 -17.62 5.24 0.06
CA LYS A 108 -18.15 5.99 1.22
C LYS A 108 -17.13 6.99 1.75
N ASN A 109 -15.86 6.59 1.78
CA ASN A 109 -14.76 7.40 2.29
C ASN A 109 -13.92 8.05 1.17
N ASN A 110 -14.27 7.81 -0.10
CA ASN A 110 -13.58 8.34 -1.27
C ASN A 110 -12.08 8.02 -1.29
N TYR A 111 -11.72 6.79 -0.97
CA TYR A 111 -10.33 6.34 -1.05
C TYR A 111 -10.19 5.01 -1.80
N MET A 112 -9.00 4.78 -2.29
CA MET A 112 -8.57 3.52 -2.87
C MET A 112 -7.22 3.14 -2.27
N ASP A 113 -7.04 1.87 -1.94
CA ASP A 113 -5.75 1.32 -1.56
C ASP A 113 -5.29 0.25 -2.53
N ILE A 114 -3.99 0.21 -2.76
CA ILE A 114 -3.35 -0.75 -3.66
C ILE A 114 -2.20 -1.43 -2.94
N TRP A 115 -2.22 -2.77 -2.93
CA TRP A 115 -1.21 -3.60 -2.29
C TRP A 115 -0.11 -3.97 -3.28
N GLY A 116 0.96 -3.18 -3.33
CA GLY A 116 2.03 -3.45 -4.26
C GLY A 116 3.04 -2.34 -4.40
N THR A 117 3.69 -2.29 -5.54
CA THR A 117 4.67 -1.24 -5.89
C THR A 117 3.98 -0.04 -6.55
N ALA A 118 4.65 1.11 -6.57
CA ALA A 118 4.17 2.29 -7.30
C ALA A 118 3.95 2.00 -8.80
N LYS A 119 4.78 1.14 -9.41
CA LYS A 119 4.61 0.70 -10.81
C LYS A 119 3.28 -0.05 -11.01
N ASN A 120 2.93 -0.94 -10.07
CA ASN A 120 1.70 -1.70 -10.13
C ASN A 120 0.49 -0.78 -9.90
N ALA A 121 0.60 0.12 -8.94
CA ALA A 121 -0.44 1.09 -8.66
C ALA A 121 -0.75 1.97 -9.87
N GLN A 122 0.28 2.47 -10.57
CA GLN A 122 0.09 3.28 -11.76
C GLN A 122 -0.67 2.52 -12.87
N LYS A 123 -0.40 1.22 -13.05
CA LYS A 123 -1.13 0.39 -14.03
C LYS A 123 -2.61 0.27 -13.66
N ILE A 124 -2.90 0.00 -12.39
CA ILE A 124 -4.29 -0.11 -11.90
C ILE A 124 -5.04 1.21 -12.09
N ILE A 125 -4.41 2.32 -11.69
CA ILE A 125 -4.99 3.66 -11.84
C ILE A 125 -5.30 3.95 -13.30
N THR A 126 -4.36 3.67 -14.21
CA THR A 126 -4.57 3.86 -15.65
C THR A 126 -5.73 3.01 -16.15
N SER A 127 -5.77 1.71 -15.81
CA SER A 127 -6.87 0.83 -16.25
C SER A 127 -8.23 1.31 -15.71
N ILE A 128 -8.31 1.66 -14.43
CA ILE A 128 -9.56 2.17 -13.85
C ILE A 128 -9.96 3.50 -14.53
N SER A 129 -9.01 4.43 -14.72
CA SER A 129 -9.32 5.71 -15.37
C SER A 129 -9.86 5.52 -16.79
N LEU A 130 -9.29 4.60 -17.56
CA LEU A 130 -9.76 4.28 -18.90
C LEU A 130 -11.16 3.66 -18.89
N ALA A 131 -11.45 2.74 -17.95
CA ALA A 131 -12.78 2.13 -17.80
C ALA A 131 -13.90 3.16 -17.55
N PHE A 132 -13.54 4.35 -17.08
CA PHE A 132 -14.45 5.48 -16.87
C PHE A 132 -14.23 6.62 -17.86
N ASP A 133 -13.61 6.36 -19.02
CA ASP A 133 -13.36 7.38 -20.05
C ASP A 133 -12.63 8.62 -19.49
N ASN A 134 -11.82 8.45 -18.44
CA ASN A 134 -11.15 9.47 -17.63
C ASN A 134 -12.10 10.42 -16.85
N HIS A 135 -13.36 10.05 -16.64
CA HIS A 135 -14.33 10.75 -15.78
C HIS A 135 -14.22 10.38 -14.31
N ILE A 136 -12.99 10.09 -13.86
CA ILE A 136 -12.65 9.78 -12.49
C ILE A 136 -11.33 10.45 -12.13
N VAL A 137 -11.26 11.03 -10.94
CA VAL A 137 -10.02 11.61 -10.41
C VAL A 137 -9.42 10.67 -9.38
N ILE A 138 -8.18 10.23 -9.59
CA ILE A 138 -7.44 9.39 -8.67
C ILE A 138 -6.11 10.08 -8.36
N GLU A 139 -5.94 10.50 -7.11
CA GLU A 139 -4.78 11.26 -6.65
C GLU A 139 -4.12 10.58 -5.45
N ALA A 140 -2.79 10.62 -5.37
CA ALA A 140 -2.08 10.09 -4.20
C ALA A 140 -2.54 10.78 -2.92
N LEU A 141 -2.80 10.01 -1.88
CA LEU A 141 -3.18 10.54 -0.57
C LEU A 141 -1.93 11.03 0.16
N GLU A 142 -1.80 12.33 0.34
CA GLU A 142 -0.73 12.91 1.13
C GLU A 142 -0.98 12.74 2.63
N MET A 143 0.00 12.19 3.35
CA MET A 143 -0.07 12.04 4.80
C MET A 143 0.24 13.34 5.52
N LYS A 144 -0.71 13.83 6.32
CA LYS A 144 -0.49 14.96 7.24
C LYS A 144 0.16 14.45 8.52
N PHE A 145 1.48 14.49 8.60
CA PHE A 145 2.20 13.98 9.77
C PHE A 145 1.83 14.67 11.08
N THR A 146 1.35 15.91 11.05
CA THR A 146 0.80 16.56 12.25
C THR A 146 -0.38 15.77 12.84
N ARG A 147 -1.31 15.35 12.01
CA ARG A 147 -2.46 14.51 12.44
C ARG A 147 -2.00 13.10 12.79
N MET A 148 -1.07 12.54 12.01
CA MET A 148 -0.49 11.22 12.30
C MET A 148 0.13 11.18 13.69
N ILE A 149 0.93 12.16 14.04
CA ILE A 149 1.58 12.29 15.36
C ILE A 149 0.53 12.43 16.46
N GLU A 150 -0.48 13.26 16.23
CA GLU A 150 -1.60 13.42 17.18
C GLU A 150 -2.34 12.08 17.41
N TYR A 151 -2.60 11.32 16.36
CA TYR A 151 -3.21 9.99 16.48
C TYR A 151 -2.32 9.04 17.27
N LEU A 152 -1.06 8.90 16.84
CA LEU A 152 -0.11 7.97 17.44
C LEU A 152 0.21 8.29 18.91
N SER A 153 0.22 9.57 19.29
CA SER A 153 0.48 9.98 20.67
C SER A 153 -0.64 9.62 21.66
N LYS A 154 -1.87 9.36 21.15
CA LYS A 154 -3.02 8.96 21.94
C LYS A 154 -3.19 7.42 22.01
N GLU A 155 -2.50 6.69 21.15
CA GLU A 155 -2.60 5.25 21.06
C GLU A 155 -1.58 4.55 21.98
N GLU A 156 -2.06 3.58 22.75
CA GLU A 156 -1.19 2.76 23.59
C GLU A 156 -0.35 1.78 22.77
N GLY A 157 0.84 1.47 23.28
CA GLY A 157 1.73 0.48 22.68
C GLY A 157 2.47 0.94 21.44
N ILE A 158 2.51 2.24 21.16
CA ILE A 158 3.29 2.81 20.07
C ILE A 158 4.73 3.06 20.54
N TYR A 159 5.68 2.52 19.79
CA TYR A 159 7.12 2.73 19.99
C TYR A 159 7.70 3.32 18.72
N VAL A 160 8.01 4.61 18.74
CA VAL A 160 8.64 5.29 17.61
C VAL A 160 10.06 4.76 17.43
N GLY A 161 10.44 4.49 16.18
CA GLY A 161 11.80 4.10 15.82
C GLY A 161 12.56 5.27 15.21
N LYS A 162 12.52 5.39 13.89
CA LYS A 162 13.25 6.41 13.14
C LYS A 162 12.30 7.40 12.49
N VAL A 163 12.69 8.68 12.51
CA VAL A 163 12.00 9.77 11.85
C VAL A 163 12.97 10.45 10.90
N THR A 164 12.60 10.55 9.60
CA THR A 164 13.36 11.32 8.62
C THR A 164 12.66 12.66 8.40
N ALA A 165 13.39 13.75 8.56
CA ALA A 165 12.93 15.10 8.30
C ALA A 165 13.84 15.78 7.27
N ARG A 166 13.28 16.64 6.44
CA ARG A 166 14.00 17.39 5.40
C ARG A 166 13.95 18.88 5.68
N GLN A 167 14.96 19.59 5.19
CA GLN A 167 15.04 21.04 5.29
C GLN A 167 14.87 21.54 6.75
N VAL A 168 15.44 20.80 7.69
CA VAL A 168 15.47 21.20 9.10
C VAL A 168 16.46 22.34 9.24
N VAL A 169 16.01 23.45 9.82
CA VAL A 169 16.90 24.58 10.12
C VAL A 169 17.74 24.21 11.34
N LEU A 170 19.04 24.12 11.12
CA LEU A 170 20.04 23.97 12.18
C LEU A 170 20.46 25.33 12.73
N ASN A 171 21.30 25.33 13.76
CA ASN A 171 21.95 26.52 14.26
C ASN A 171 22.64 27.22 13.07
N ASP A 172 22.60 28.55 13.03
CA ASP A 172 23.17 29.40 11.98
C ASP A 172 22.41 29.41 10.64
N GLY A 173 21.15 28.92 10.59
CA GLY A 173 20.31 28.99 9.39
C GLY A 173 20.63 27.94 8.33
N LEU A 174 21.50 27.00 8.59
CA LEU A 174 21.80 25.88 7.68
C LEU A 174 20.60 24.94 7.59
N LEU A 175 20.27 24.51 6.36
CA LEU A 175 19.25 23.50 6.11
C LEU A 175 19.89 22.12 6.03
N ALA A 176 19.31 21.15 6.71
CA ALA A 176 19.78 19.77 6.68
C ALA A 176 18.64 18.77 6.54
N ASP A 177 18.91 17.69 5.84
CA ASP A 177 18.11 16.48 5.91
C ASP A 177 18.67 15.59 7.02
N CYS A 178 17.82 15.17 7.95
CA CYS A 178 18.26 14.40 9.11
C CYS A 178 17.39 13.18 9.34
N THR A 179 18.00 12.15 9.93
CA THR A 179 17.27 10.99 10.45
C THR A 179 17.55 10.91 11.96
N LEU A 180 16.47 11.01 12.72
CA LEU A 180 16.49 10.89 14.18
C LEU A 180 16.17 9.44 14.56
N ASP A 181 17.01 8.80 15.35
CA ASP A 181 16.70 7.50 15.96
C ASP A 181 16.13 7.74 17.35
N LEU A 182 14.84 7.55 17.49
CA LEU A 182 14.07 7.79 18.72
C LEU A 182 13.76 6.48 19.47
N SER A 183 14.38 5.38 19.10
CA SER A 183 14.08 4.07 19.68
C SER A 183 14.38 3.93 21.18
N ARG A 184 15.19 4.84 21.71
CA ARG A 184 15.57 4.91 23.14
C ARG A 184 15.09 6.19 23.83
N GLU A 185 14.33 7.00 23.12
CA GLU A 185 13.81 8.26 23.65
C GLU A 185 12.60 7.98 24.55
N GLU A 186 12.57 8.57 25.75
CA GLU A 186 11.45 8.41 26.67
C GLU A 186 10.22 9.18 26.23
N MET A 187 10.43 10.36 25.61
CA MET A 187 9.36 11.25 25.13
C MET A 187 9.49 11.53 23.62
N PRO A 188 9.38 10.49 22.77
CA PRO A 188 9.67 10.63 21.35
C PRO A 188 8.72 11.61 20.64
N PHE A 189 7.48 11.74 21.09
CA PHE A 189 6.51 12.64 20.48
C PHE A 189 6.82 14.12 20.73
N GLU A 190 7.41 14.48 21.85
CA GLU A 190 7.86 15.85 22.09
C GLU A 190 9.01 16.24 21.15
N THR A 191 9.94 15.31 20.91
CA THR A 191 11.02 15.52 19.97
C THR A 191 10.50 15.61 18.54
N ILE A 192 9.55 14.75 18.14
CA ILE A 192 8.92 14.76 16.81
C ILE A 192 8.16 16.06 16.58
N ASP A 193 7.46 16.59 17.58
CA ASP A 193 6.65 17.80 17.46
C ASP A 193 7.47 19.02 17.00
N LYS A 194 8.74 19.08 17.37
CA LYS A 194 9.67 20.12 16.93
C LYS A 194 9.91 20.12 15.42
N TYR A 195 9.77 18.95 14.78
CA TYR A 195 10.08 18.74 13.36
C TYR A 195 8.86 18.36 12.51
N LYS A 196 7.66 18.38 13.08
CA LYS A 196 6.42 17.84 12.45
C LYS A 196 6.12 18.35 11.05
N LYS A 197 6.51 19.60 10.73
CA LYS A 197 6.32 20.21 9.41
C LYS A 197 7.31 19.71 8.36
N ASN A 198 8.41 19.11 8.79
CA ASN A 198 9.53 18.71 7.95
C ASN A 198 9.61 17.19 7.77
N ILE A 199 8.75 16.43 8.46
CA ILE A 199 8.79 14.96 8.44
C ILE A 199 8.39 14.45 7.08
N GLN A 200 9.24 13.56 6.55
CA GLN A 200 9.01 12.84 5.29
C GLN A 200 8.66 11.38 5.50
N LYS A 201 9.14 10.83 6.62
CA LYS A 201 8.98 9.41 6.92
C LYS A 201 9.05 9.17 8.43
N ILE A 202 8.17 8.30 8.92
CA ILE A 202 8.18 7.83 10.30
C ILE A 202 8.13 6.29 10.33
N SER A 203 8.96 5.69 11.16
CA SER A 203 8.90 4.27 11.47
C SER A 203 8.49 4.05 12.92
N PHE A 204 7.65 3.06 13.16
CA PHE A 204 7.22 2.71 14.51
C PHE A 204 6.82 1.24 14.62
N ARG A 205 6.75 0.77 15.85
CA ARG A 205 6.20 -0.52 16.23
C ARG A 205 4.94 -0.29 17.03
N TRP A 206 3.87 -0.96 16.65
CA TRP A 206 2.61 -0.93 17.37
C TRP A 206 2.40 -2.27 18.07
N LYS A 207 2.53 -2.28 19.39
CA LYS A 207 2.27 -3.47 20.21
C LYS A 207 0.77 -3.54 20.49
N ARG A 208 0.13 -4.53 19.95
CA ARG A 208 -1.24 -4.93 20.25
C ARG A 208 -1.23 -6.16 21.14
N THR A 209 -2.39 -6.52 21.70
CA THR A 209 -2.54 -7.61 22.69
C THR A 209 -1.87 -8.91 22.25
N GLU A 210 -1.95 -9.27 20.97
CA GLU A 210 -1.46 -10.53 20.41
C GLU A 210 -0.36 -10.41 19.36
N SER A 211 0.01 -9.19 18.97
CA SER A 211 0.94 -8.99 17.86
C SER A 211 1.69 -7.67 17.94
N ILE A 212 2.83 -7.64 17.27
CA ILE A 212 3.60 -6.42 17.02
C ILE A 212 3.58 -6.15 15.53
N ILE A 213 3.06 -5.00 15.14
CA ILE A 213 3.08 -4.52 13.78
C ILE A 213 4.22 -3.50 13.65
N ARG A 214 5.14 -3.73 12.71
CA ARG A 214 6.19 -2.77 12.38
C ARG A 214 5.82 -2.09 11.08
N MET A 215 5.85 -0.76 11.08
CA MET A 215 5.45 0.03 9.92
C MET A 215 6.39 1.18 9.66
N VAL A 216 6.44 1.55 8.38
CA VAL A 216 7.06 2.80 7.91
C VAL A 216 6.03 3.52 7.06
N ILE A 217 5.75 4.76 7.41
CA ILE A 217 4.82 5.63 6.68
C ILE A 217 5.60 6.75 6.02
N HIS A 218 5.34 6.95 4.74
CA HIS A 218 5.91 8.03 3.94
C HIS A 218 4.87 9.14 3.74
N MET A 219 5.31 10.37 3.63
CA MET A 219 4.46 11.51 3.34
C MET A 219 3.66 11.33 2.03
N SER A 220 4.21 10.60 1.07
CA SER A 220 3.57 10.27 -0.21
C SER A 220 2.38 9.30 -0.11
N GLY A 221 1.93 8.92 1.08
CA GLY A 221 0.85 7.94 1.25
C GLY A 221 1.28 6.48 1.12
N THR A 222 2.58 6.21 0.95
CA THR A 222 3.09 4.83 0.93
C THR A 222 3.29 4.34 2.36
N VAL A 223 2.76 3.17 2.67
CA VAL A 223 2.92 2.49 3.95
C VAL A 223 3.57 1.14 3.73
N THR A 224 4.71 0.91 4.36
CA THR A 224 5.38 -0.40 4.37
C THR A 224 5.12 -1.07 5.70
N ILE A 225 4.55 -2.28 5.66
CA ILE A 225 4.27 -3.13 6.82
C ILE A 225 5.26 -4.29 6.76
N TYR A 226 6.06 -4.48 7.80
CA TYR A 226 7.02 -5.58 7.89
C TYR A 226 6.33 -6.88 8.32
N LYS A 227 5.41 -7.31 7.48
CA LYS A 227 4.62 -8.54 7.61
C LYS A 227 4.09 -8.92 6.23
N ALA A 228 4.07 -10.19 5.89
CA ALA A 228 3.45 -10.63 4.64
C ALA A 228 1.95 -10.33 4.66
N ARG A 229 1.37 -9.89 3.54
CA ARG A 229 -0.06 -9.50 3.43
C ARG A 229 -0.99 -10.55 4.03
N ARG A 230 -0.78 -11.84 3.71
CA ARG A 230 -1.57 -12.97 4.21
C ARG A 230 -1.52 -13.19 5.73
N MET A 231 -0.54 -12.58 6.40
CA MET A 231 -0.34 -12.70 7.85
C MET A 231 -0.91 -11.50 8.62
N ILE A 232 -1.33 -10.46 7.91
CA ILE A 232 -1.98 -9.29 8.53
C ILE A 232 -3.42 -9.68 8.82
N LYS A 233 -3.80 -9.62 10.09
CA LYS A 233 -5.15 -9.95 10.54
C LYS A 233 -6.12 -8.80 10.21
N ASP A 234 -7.41 -9.10 10.06
CA ASP A 234 -8.42 -8.09 9.71
C ASP A 234 -8.50 -6.96 10.75
N ASN A 235 -8.41 -7.28 12.04
CA ASN A 235 -8.41 -6.30 13.12
C ASN A 235 -7.15 -5.41 13.12
N GLU A 236 -6.00 -5.93 12.69
CA GLU A 236 -4.79 -5.13 12.50
C GLU A 236 -4.96 -4.16 11.33
N LEU A 237 -5.53 -4.67 10.23
CA LEU A 237 -5.78 -3.89 9.03
C LEU A 237 -6.77 -2.76 9.29
N GLU A 238 -7.86 -3.04 10.02
CA GLU A 238 -8.83 -2.02 10.43
C GLU A 238 -8.18 -0.88 11.23
N CYS A 239 -7.29 -1.23 12.17
CA CYS A 239 -6.54 -0.23 12.94
C CYS A 239 -5.61 0.61 12.06
N ILE A 240 -4.92 -0.04 11.11
CA ILE A 240 -4.04 0.65 10.16
C ILE A 240 -4.87 1.63 9.32
N TYR A 241 -6.00 1.20 8.76
CA TYR A 241 -6.86 2.10 7.97
C TYR A 241 -7.43 3.25 8.78
N LYS A 242 -7.90 3.02 10.00
CA LYS A 242 -8.37 4.11 10.89
C LYS A 242 -7.29 5.19 11.07
N MET A 243 -6.06 4.77 11.35
CA MET A 243 -4.93 5.68 11.49
C MET A 243 -4.64 6.44 10.18
N LEU A 244 -4.59 5.73 9.06
CA LEU A 244 -4.24 6.31 7.76
C LEU A 244 -5.31 7.29 7.26
N LEU A 245 -6.59 6.96 7.42
CA LEU A 245 -7.71 7.83 7.08
C LEU A 245 -7.72 9.09 7.96
N TYR A 246 -7.44 8.95 9.26
CA TYR A 246 -7.30 10.11 10.14
C TYR A 246 -6.17 11.04 9.70
N ALA A 247 -5.03 10.48 9.31
CA ALA A 247 -3.86 11.24 8.90
C ALA A 247 -3.98 11.83 7.48
N GLY A 248 -4.64 11.14 6.57
CA GLY A 248 -4.86 11.59 5.19
C GLY A 248 -6.14 12.39 4.99
N GLY A 249 -7.04 12.36 5.98
CA GLY A 249 -8.38 12.92 5.88
C GLY A 249 -8.45 14.43 5.70
N ASN A 250 -9.59 14.84 5.19
CA ASN A 250 -10.03 16.20 4.96
C ASN A 250 -10.22 16.98 6.25
#